data_28e10c6149441caff9acc4a3717a236d
#
_entry.id   28e10c6149441caff9acc4a3717a236d
#
_cell.length_a   1.000
_cell.length_b   1.000
_cell.length_c   1.000
_cell.angle_alpha   90.00
_cell.angle_beta   90.00
_cell.angle_gamma   90.00
#
_symmetry.space_group_name_H-M   'P 1'
#
loop_
_entity.id
_entity.type
_entity.pdbx_description
1 polymer ?
#
loop_
_entity_poly.entity_id
_entity_poly.type
_entity_poly.pdbx_seq_one_letter_code
_entity_poly.pdbx_strand_id
1 'polypeptide(L)'
;MSEDALFSLAGQVAVVIGGGGVLAGAMATGLAQAGADIAILDVSQQAAEARATAISALGRQAIGIPCDATSKADLEKALAAVLQRFGHVDTLLNAAGVNSATPFFEISEQEWQRIIDIDLKSVFLACQVFGKAMVDAGRGGSIINISSASSGPPLSKVFTYSVAKGGVNQITQFLANYLAPHNIRVNAILPGFFPAEQNRKILTEDRVASIMGHTPMKRFGESAELVGAAIYLASPRAASFVTGSILRVDGGYTAMTI
;
A
#
# COMPACT_ATOMS: atom_id res chain seq x y z
N MET A 1 16.58 25.05 -1.11
CA MET A 1 16.51 23.69 -1.64
C MET A 1 15.68 23.78 -2.91
N SER A 2 16.12 23.19 -4.02
CA SER A 2 15.27 23.10 -5.22
C SER A 2 14.05 22.21 -4.90
N GLU A 3 12.89 22.50 -5.52
CA GLU A 3 11.66 21.71 -5.35
C GLU A 3 11.90 20.23 -5.65
N ASP A 4 12.72 19.92 -6.66
CA ASP A 4 13.13 18.57 -7.03
C ASP A 4 13.81 17.79 -5.89
N ALA A 5 14.52 18.49 -4.99
CA ALA A 5 15.20 17.85 -3.87
C ALA A 5 14.25 17.45 -2.73
N LEU A 6 13.07 18.08 -2.60
CA LEU A 6 12.12 17.81 -1.52
C LEU A 6 11.46 16.44 -1.66
N PHE A 7 11.07 16.06 -2.88
CA PHE A 7 10.39 14.82 -3.20
C PHE A 7 11.31 13.75 -3.82
N SER A 8 12.60 14.03 -3.94
CA SER A 8 13.58 13.07 -4.49
C SER A 8 13.72 11.87 -3.57
N LEU A 9 13.66 10.68 -4.17
CA LEU A 9 13.93 9.39 -3.56
C LEU A 9 15.24 8.77 -4.10
N ALA A 10 16.12 9.60 -4.68
CA ALA A 10 17.41 9.13 -5.21
C ALA A 10 18.24 8.44 -4.12
N GLY A 11 18.74 7.24 -4.44
CA GLY A 11 19.51 6.41 -3.51
C GLY A 11 18.70 5.68 -2.45
N GLN A 12 17.36 5.71 -2.54
CA GLN A 12 16.47 4.93 -1.69
C GLN A 12 16.05 3.63 -2.35
N VAL A 13 15.71 2.65 -1.52
CA VAL A 13 15.16 1.36 -1.93
C VAL A 13 13.75 1.22 -1.36
N ALA A 14 12.77 1.02 -2.24
CA ALA A 14 11.39 0.78 -1.86
C ALA A 14 10.96 -0.66 -2.17
N VAL A 15 10.41 -1.33 -1.16
CA VAL A 15 9.77 -2.64 -1.27
C VAL A 15 8.28 -2.43 -1.38
N VAL A 16 7.65 -3.00 -2.40
CA VAL A 16 6.21 -2.87 -2.67
C VAL A 16 5.57 -4.25 -2.69
N ILE A 17 4.77 -4.54 -1.66
CA ILE A 17 4.03 -5.81 -1.52
C ILE A 17 2.69 -5.69 -2.23
N GLY A 18 2.35 -6.71 -3.05
CA GLY A 18 1.21 -6.66 -3.96
C GLY A 18 1.47 -5.79 -5.19
N GLY A 19 2.77 -5.54 -5.50
CA GLY A 19 3.21 -4.56 -6.50
C GLY A 19 2.90 -4.94 -7.96
N GLY A 20 2.51 -6.18 -8.23
CA GLY A 20 1.97 -6.60 -9.53
C GLY A 20 0.57 -6.01 -9.81
N GLY A 21 -0.18 -5.63 -8.78
CA GLY A 21 -1.51 -5.05 -8.89
C GLY A 21 -1.52 -3.64 -9.51
N VAL A 22 -2.71 -3.17 -9.89
CA VAL A 22 -2.88 -1.88 -10.60
C VAL A 22 -2.48 -0.69 -9.74
N LEU A 23 -3.04 -0.55 -8.54
CA LEU A 23 -2.79 0.61 -7.67
C LEU A 23 -1.37 0.60 -7.10
N ALA A 24 -0.94 -0.56 -6.58
CA ALA A 24 0.41 -0.74 -6.06
C ALA A 24 1.47 -0.57 -7.14
N GLY A 25 1.21 -1.10 -8.34
CA GLY A 25 2.10 -0.94 -9.47
C GLY A 25 2.23 0.50 -9.97
N ALA A 26 1.15 1.29 -9.93
CA ALA A 26 1.21 2.72 -10.24
C ALA A 26 2.07 3.47 -9.20
N MET A 27 1.86 3.20 -7.91
CA MET A 27 2.67 3.80 -6.84
C MET A 27 4.14 3.38 -6.94
N ALA A 28 4.43 2.09 -7.20
CA ALA A 28 5.79 1.59 -7.40
C ALA A 28 6.50 2.31 -8.57
N THR A 29 5.79 2.48 -9.69
CA THR A 29 6.30 3.21 -10.85
C THR A 29 6.59 4.67 -10.49
N GLY A 30 5.71 5.33 -9.76
CA GLY A 30 5.90 6.71 -9.29
C GLY A 30 7.09 6.87 -8.34
N LEU A 31 7.28 5.93 -7.40
CA LEU A 31 8.45 5.91 -6.50
C LEU A 31 9.75 5.75 -7.32
N ALA A 32 9.74 4.91 -8.36
CA ALA A 32 10.86 4.76 -9.28
C ALA A 32 11.16 6.06 -10.05
N GLN A 33 10.14 6.72 -10.57
CA GLN A 33 10.27 8.01 -11.27
C GLN A 33 10.81 9.11 -10.35
N ALA A 34 10.50 9.06 -9.05
CA ALA A 34 11.07 9.93 -8.03
C ALA A 34 12.51 9.57 -7.66
N GLY A 35 13.07 8.48 -8.19
CA GLY A 35 14.48 8.11 -8.05
C GLY A 35 14.78 6.88 -7.20
N ALA A 36 13.77 6.20 -6.64
CA ALA A 36 13.99 4.98 -5.86
C ALA A 36 14.32 3.77 -6.74
N ASP A 37 15.12 2.84 -6.22
CA ASP A 37 15.22 1.48 -6.71
C ASP A 37 14.12 0.62 -6.08
N ILE A 38 13.58 -0.36 -6.81
CA ILE A 38 12.30 -0.99 -6.43
C ILE A 38 12.42 -2.51 -6.33
N ALA A 39 11.91 -3.07 -5.24
CA ALA A 39 11.61 -4.50 -5.13
C ALA A 39 10.08 -4.71 -5.18
N ILE A 40 9.61 -5.44 -6.17
CA ILE A 40 8.20 -5.81 -6.33
C ILE A 40 8.01 -7.21 -5.74
N LEU A 41 7.19 -7.31 -4.71
CA LEU A 41 6.79 -8.56 -4.10
C LEU A 41 5.33 -8.84 -4.47
N ASP A 42 5.08 -10.00 -5.07
CA ASP A 42 3.73 -10.42 -5.42
C ASP A 42 3.63 -11.94 -5.37
N VAL A 43 2.44 -12.49 -5.06
CA VAL A 43 2.21 -13.93 -5.10
C VAL A 43 2.36 -14.48 -6.54
N SER A 44 2.07 -13.65 -7.54
CA SER A 44 2.30 -13.96 -8.95
C SER A 44 3.71 -13.54 -9.36
N GLN A 45 4.58 -14.52 -9.55
CA GLN A 45 5.94 -14.29 -10.09
C GLN A 45 5.90 -13.50 -11.40
N GLN A 46 5.02 -13.89 -12.32
CA GLN A 46 4.88 -13.21 -13.60
C GLN A 46 4.52 -11.73 -13.45
N ALA A 47 3.59 -11.40 -12.54
CA ALA A 47 3.18 -10.01 -12.32
C ALA A 47 4.30 -9.19 -11.67
N ALA A 48 5.03 -9.77 -10.71
CA ALA A 48 6.18 -9.14 -10.07
C ALA A 48 7.31 -8.84 -11.08
N GLU A 49 7.68 -9.82 -11.91
CA GLU A 49 8.72 -9.68 -12.93
C GLU A 49 8.33 -8.69 -14.04
N ALA A 50 7.09 -8.75 -14.51
CA ALA A 50 6.59 -7.82 -15.53
C ALA A 50 6.66 -6.36 -15.02
N ARG A 51 6.26 -6.12 -13.77
CA ARG A 51 6.35 -4.79 -13.16
C ARG A 51 7.79 -4.33 -12.98
N ALA A 52 8.66 -5.19 -12.49
CA ALA A 52 10.09 -4.89 -12.34
C ALA A 52 10.74 -4.56 -13.69
N THR A 53 10.42 -5.30 -14.74
CA THR A 53 10.89 -5.03 -16.10
C THR A 53 10.45 -3.67 -16.59
N ALA A 54 9.17 -3.31 -16.41
CA ALA A 54 8.63 -2.02 -16.79
C ALA A 54 9.32 -0.85 -16.04
N ILE A 55 9.62 -1.03 -14.75
CA ILE A 55 10.36 -0.05 -13.95
C ILE A 55 11.82 0.06 -14.39
N SER A 56 12.46 -1.07 -14.72
CA SER A 56 13.85 -1.07 -15.23
C SER A 56 13.97 -0.30 -16.56
N ALA A 57 12.95 -0.33 -17.39
CA ALA A 57 12.89 0.46 -18.63
C ALA A 57 12.86 1.98 -18.39
N LEU A 58 12.52 2.43 -17.17
CA LEU A 58 12.61 3.83 -16.75
C LEU A 58 14.01 4.26 -16.28
N GLY A 59 15.00 3.36 -16.38
CA GLY A 59 16.39 3.63 -15.95
C GLY A 59 16.63 3.43 -14.45
N ARG A 60 15.72 2.78 -13.72
CA ARG A 60 15.91 2.43 -12.31
C ARG A 60 16.22 0.95 -12.14
N GLN A 61 16.89 0.59 -11.05
CA GLN A 61 17.07 -0.81 -10.71
C GLN A 61 15.77 -1.36 -10.12
N ALA A 62 15.33 -2.53 -10.62
CA ALA A 62 14.17 -3.19 -10.07
C ALA A 62 14.33 -4.71 -10.09
N ILE A 63 13.73 -5.40 -9.11
CA ILE A 63 13.59 -6.85 -9.07
C ILE A 63 12.16 -7.24 -8.77
N GLY A 64 11.70 -8.35 -9.37
CA GLY A 64 10.45 -9.01 -9.04
C GLY A 64 10.72 -10.27 -8.24
N ILE A 65 10.02 -10.43 -7.11
CA ILE A 65 10.19 -11.54 -6.18
C ILE A 65 8.83 -12.19 -5.92
N PRO A 66 8.65 -13.49 -6.20
CA PRO A 66 7.45 -14.22 -5.78
C PRO A 66 7.41 -14.30 -4.26
N CYS A 67 6.32 -13.85 -3.65
CA CYS A 67 6.19 -13.80 -2.20
C CYS A 67 4.71 -13.89 -1.77
N ASP A 68 4.39 -14.88 -0.97
CA ASP A 68 3.13 -14.90 -0.23
C ASP A 68 3.30 -14.04 1.05
N ALA A 69 2.70 -12.87 1.06
CA ALA A 69 2.78 -11.95 2.19
C ALA A 69 2.10 -12.48 3.46
N THR A 70 1.29 -13.54 3.38
CA THR A 70 0.69 -14.21 4.55
C THR A 70 1.64 -15.22 5.21
N SER A 71 2.80 -15.47 4.59
CA SER A 71 3.87 -16.36 5.05
C SER A 71 5.07 -15.53 5.55
N LYS A 72 5.35 -15.60 6.84
CA LYS A 72 6.52 -14.92 7.41
C LYS A 72 7.83 -15.42 6.79
N ALA A 73 7.93 -16.72 6.53
CA ALA A 73 9.12 -17.32 5.93
C ALA A 73 9.38 -16.81 4.50
N ASP A 74 8.32 -16.56 3.72
CA ASP A 74 8.46 -16.00 2.38
C ASP A 74 8.87 -14.52 2.41
N LEU A 75 8.34 -13.75 3.37
CA LEU A 75 8.78 -12.37 3.61
C LEU A 75 10.25 -12.30 4.03
N GLU A 76 10.72 -13.20 4.88
CA GLU A 76 12.12 -13.29 5.30
C GLU A 76 13.05 -13.64 4.12
N LYS A 77 12.65 -14.59 3.26
CA LYS A 77 13.37 -14.89 2.01
C LYS A 77 13.41 -13.70 1.06
N ALA A 78 12.26 -13.02 0.90
CA ALA A 78 12.18 -11.84 0.06
C ALA A 78 13.07 -10.71 0.60
N LEU A 79 13.08 -10.47 1.91
CA LEU A 79 13.98 -9.51 2.55
C LEU A 79 15.45 -9.85 2.26
N ALA A 80 15.84 -11.12 2.41
CA ALA A 80 17.22 -11.54 2.12
C ALA A 80 17.64 -11.24 0.66
N ALA A 81 16.73 -11.51 -0.30
CA ALA A 81 16.98 -11.19 -1.71
C ALA A 81 17.06 -9.66 -1.95
N VAL A 82 16.23 -8.86 -1.30
CA VAL A 82 16.29 -7.39 -1.37
C VAL A 82 17.61 -6.88 -0.81
N LEU A 83 18.02 -7.36 0.36
CA LEU A 83 19.28 -6.96 0.99
C LEU A 83 20.50 -7.40 0.17
N GLN A 84 20.47 -8.59 -0.43
CA GLN A 84 21.53 -9.05 -1.35
C GLN A 84 21.64 -8.14 -2.57
N ARG A 85 20.51 -7.67 -3.11
CA ARG A 85 20.50 -6.87 -4.36
C ARG A 85 20.82 -5.40 -4.13
N PHE A 86 20.29 -4.79 -3.07
CA PHE A 86 20.30 -3.34 -2.84
C PHE A 86 21.04 -2.93 -1.56
N GLY A 87 21.27 -3.86 -0.64
CA GLY A 87 21.98 -3.62 0.62
C GLY A 87 21.11 -3.04 1.76
N HIS A 88 19.95 -2.48 1.47
CA HIS A 88 19.10 -1.84 2.47
C HIS A 88 17.63 -1.74 2.01
N VAL A 89 16.76 -1.27 2.92
CA VAL A 89 15.37 -0.92 2.65
C VAL A 89 15.07 0.40 3.34
N ASP A 90 14.58 1.39 2.60
CA ASP A 90 14.20 2.71 3.13
C ASP A 90 12.69 2.90 3.16
N THR A 91 11.95 2.27 2.24
CA THR A 91 10.49 2.35 2.17
C THR A 91 9.86 0.96 2.04
N LEU A 92 8.84 0.70 2.87
CA LEU A 92 7.95 -0.46 2.72
C LEU A 92 6.55 0.05 2.38
N LEU A 93 5.99 -0.40 1.26
CA LEU A 93 4.60 -0.13 0.86
C LEU A 93 3.81 -1.43 0.87
N ASN A 94 2.85 -1.55 1.80
CA ASN A 94 1.99 -2.71 1.98
C ASN A 94 0.67 -2.47 1.24
N ALA A 95 0.48 -3.14 0.09
CA ALA A 95 -0.68 -2.93 -0.78
C ALA A 95 -1.35 -4.25 -1.24
N ALA A 96 -0.97 -5.38 -0.68
CA ALA A 96 -1.71 -6.63 -0.91
C ALA A 96 -3.12 -6.50 -0.35
N GLY A 97 -4.09 -7.03 -1.08
CA GLY A 97 -5.47 -7.01 -0.61
C GLY A 97 -6.43 -7.70 -1.57
N VAL A 98 -7.49 -8.27 -0.99
CA VAL A 98 -8.61 -8.93 -1.68
C VAL A 98 -9.92 -8.51 -1.04
N ASN A 99 -11.00 -8.66 -1.77
CA ASN A 99 -12.32 -8.26 -1.31
C ASN A 99 -13.37 -9.34 -1.61
N SER A 100 -14.51 -9.28 -0.93
CA SER A 100 -15.70 -10.07 -1.22
C SER A 100 -16.96 -9.26 -0.90
N ALA A 101 -18.03 -9.52 -1.66
CA ALA A 101 -19.33 -8.89 -1.47
C ALA A 101 -20.38 -9.86 -0.89
N THR A 102 -19.94 -10.92 -0.23
CA THR A 102 -20.79 -11.94 0.39
C THR A 102 -21.68 -11.32 1.46
N PRO A 103 -23.00 -11.60 1.47
CA PRO A 103 -23.90 -11.14 2.54
C PRO A 103 -23.44 -11.64 3.91
N PHE A 104 -23.64 -10.84 4.95
CA PHE A 104 -23.07 -11.08 6.28
C PHE A 104 -23.33 -12.50 6.83
N PHE A 105 -24.57 -12.99 6.74
CA PHE A 105 -24.92 -14.32 7.26
C PHE A 105 -24.43 -15.50 6.38
N GLU A 106 -23.88 -15.21 5.20
CA GLU A 106 -23.37 -16.18 4.26
C GLU A 106 -21.82 -16.22 4.23
N ILE A 107 -21.17 -15.32 4.96
CA ILE A 107 -19.71 -15.28 5.06
C ILE A 107 -19.22 -16.54 5.77
N SER A 108 -18.47 -17.38 5.05
CA SER A 108 -17.86 -18.56 5.66
C SER A 108 -16.63 -18.20 6.49
N GLU A 109 -16.28 -19.04 7.45
CA GLU A 109 -15.04 -18.89 8.23
C GLU A 109 -13.81 -18.89 7.32
N GLN A 110 -13.80 -19.68 6.24
CA GLN A 110 -12.71 -19.73 5.28
C GLN A 110 -12.57 -18.41 4.51
N GLU A 111 -13.68 -17.80 4.08
CA GLU A 111 -13.66 -16.50 3.42
C GLU A 111 -13.19 -15.41 4.39
N TRP A 112 -13.73 -15.39 5.60
CA TRP A 112 -13.30 -14.48 6.66
C TRP A 112 -11.79 -14.59 6.87
N GLN A 113 -11.28 -15.80 7.14
CA GLN A 113 -9.88 -16.02 7.43
C GLN A 113 -8.98 -15.60 6.26
N ARG A 114 -9.37 -15.95 5.02
CA ARG A 114 -8.62 -15.57 3.82
C ARG A 114 -8.48 -14.06 3.69
N ILE A 115 -9.54 -13.29 3.90
CA ILE A 115 -9.50 -11.82 3.79
C ILE A 115 -8.66 -11.24 4.93
N ILE A 116 -8.85 -11.71 6.17
CA ILE A 116 -8.04 -11.26 7.32
C ILE A 116 -6.56 -11.59 7.10
N ASP A 117 -6.23 -12.76 6.59
CA ASP A 117 -4.84 -13.14 6.35
C ASP A 117 -4.20 -12.24 5.29
N ILE A 118 -4.88 -11.97 4.18
CA ILE A 118 -4.30 -11.20 3.07
C ILE A 118 -4.30 -9.70 3.37
N ASP A 119 -5.37 -9.14 3.95
CA ASP A 119 -5.54 -7.68 4.08
C ASP A 119 -5.04 -7.10 5.40
N LEU A 120 -4.86 -7.93 6.44
CA LEU A 120 -4.45 -7.48 7.77
C LEU A 120 -3.20 -8.20 8.28
N LYS A 121 -3.21 -9.54 8.35
CA LYS A 121 -2.08 -10.31 8.87
C LYS A 121 -0.82 -10.12 8.00
N SER A 122 -0.96 -10.02 6.68
CA SER A 122 0.16 -9.74 5.77
C SER A 122 0.85 -8.42 6.12
N VAL A 123 0.07 -7.36 6.40
CA VAL A 123 0.59 -6.05 6.82
C VAL A 123 1.36 -6.16 8.14
N PHE A 124 0.79 -6.87 9.10
CA PHE A 124 1.45 -7.13 10.39
C PHE A 124 2.78 -7.87 10.21
N LEU A 125 2.82 -8.96 9.45
CA LEU A 125 4.02 -9.75 9.21
C LEU A 125 5.08 -8.97 8.43
N ALA A 126 4.68 -8.25 7.39
CA ALA A 126 5.59 -7.42 6.61
C ALA A 126 6.22 -6.31 7.46
N CYS A 127 5.41 -5.63 8.29
CA CYS A 127 5.93 -4.63 9.23
C CYS A 127 6.89 -5.25 10.25
N GLN A 128 6.65 -6.49 10.72
CA GLN A 128 7.59 -7.19 11.59
C GLN A 128 8.93 -7.46 10.89
N VAL A 129 8.89 -8.02 9.69
CA VAL A 129 10.10 -8.48 8.97
C VAL A 129 10.90 -7.27 8.46
N PHE A 130 10.29 -6.41 7.67
CA PHE A 130 10.98 -5.26 7.09
C PHE A 130 11.23 -4.14 8.09
N GLY A 131 10.27 -3.88 9.00
CA GLY A 131 10.45 -2.89 10.07
C GLY A 131 11.61 -3.26 11.00
N LYS A 132 11.75 -4.56 11.37
CA LYS A 132 12.91 -5.03 12.15
C LYS A 132 14.22 -4.80 11.39
N ALA A 133 14.27 -5.11 10.10
CA ALA A 133 15.46 -4.88 9.28
C ALA A 133 15.82 -3.39 9.19
N MET A 134 14.83 -2.51 9.07
CA MET A 134 15.06 -1.04 9.10
C MET A 134 15.61 -0.58 10.46
N VAL A 135 15.08 -1.11 11.58
CA VAL A 135 15.59 -0.82 12.93
C VAL A 135 17.05 -1.27 13.06
N ASP A 136 17.36 -2.51 12.65
CA ASP A 136 18.71 -3.08 12.75
C ASP A 136 19.71 -2.32 11.87
N ALA A 137 19.28 -1.82 10.72
CA ALA A 137 20.12 -1.01 9.83
C ALA A 137 20.39 0.41 10.38
N GLY A 138 19.55 0.93 11.30
CA GLY A 138 19.73 2.24 11.94
C GLY A 138 19.67 3.44 10.98
N ARG A 139 19.11 3.27 9.77
CA ARG A 139 19.05 4.32 8.73
C ARG A 139 17.76 5.15 8.78
N GLY A 140 16.81 4.77 9.63
CA GLY A 140 15.45 5.28 9.58
C GLY A 140 14.65 4.66 8.42
N GLY A 141 13.51 5.24 8.07
CA GLY A 141 12.70 4.75 6.95
C GLY A 141 11.25 5.21 6.95
N SER A 142 10.48 4.68 6.01
CA SER A 142 9.05 4.94 5.88
C SER A 142 8.27 3.64 5.63
N ILE A 143 7.23 3.41 6.40
CA ILE A 143 6.25 2.34 6.15
C ILE A 143 4.95 3.00 5.72
N ILE A 144 4.41 2.57 4.58
CA ILE A 144 3.17 3.07 3.99
C ILE A 144 2.20 1.91 3.85
N ASN A 145 1.12 1.94 4.59
CA ASN A 145 0.08 0.92 4.54
C ASN A 145 -1.09 1.38 3.67
N ILE A 146 -1.63 0.51 2.83
CA ILE A 146 -2.82 0.84 2.05
C ILE A 146 -4.06 0.42 2.84
N SER A 147 -4.73 1.44 3.36
CA SER A 147 -6.03 1.35 4.02
C SER A 147 -7.18 1.41 2.99
N SER A 148 -8.33 1.91 3.36
CA SER A 148 -9.49 2.05 2.48
C SER A 148 -10.50 3.04 3.06
N ALA A 149 -11.31 3.67 2.21
CA ALA A 149 -12.48 4.42 2.64
C ALA A 149 -13.47 3.59 3.48
N SER A 150 -13.36 2.26 3.44
CA SER A 150 -14.15 1.33 4.29
C SER A 150 -13.62 1.15 5.71
N SER A 151 -12.45 1.70 6.03
CA SER A 151 -11.79 1.52 7.33
C SER A 151 -12.31 2.41 8.46
N GLY A 152 -13.15 3.38 8.12
CA GLY A 152 -13.94 4.19 9.06
C GLY A 152 -15.37 3.62 9.17
N PRO A 153 -16.42 4.36 8.82
CA PRO A 153 -17.74 3.77 8.63
C PRO A 153 -17.67 2.69 7.54
N PRO A 154 -18.13 1.44 7.83
CA PRO A 154 -17.97 0.34 6.89
C PRO A 154 -18.79 0.59 5.62
N LEU A 155 -18.22 0.25 4.48
CA LEU A 155 -18.96 0.26 3.24
C LEU A 155 -19.92 -0.95 3.19
N SER A 156 -21.11 -0.75 2.64
CA SER A 156 -22.06 -1.83 2.39
C SER A 156 -21.42 -2.93 1.55
N LYS A 157 -21.75 -4.20 1.82
CA LYS A 157 -21.34 -5.42 1.09
C LYS A 157 -19.89 -5.87 1.28
N VAL A 158 -19.05 -5.19 2.05
CA VAL A 158 -17.63 -5.54 2.18
C VAL A 158 -17.20 -5.62 3.65
N PHE A 159 -17.97 -6.37 4.45
CA PHE A 159 -17.83 -6.40 5.90
C PHE A 159 -16.43 -6.82 6.36
N THR A 160 -15.96 -8.02 5.97
CA THR A 160 -14.66 -8.56 6.41
C THR A 160 -13.49 -7.66 5.97
N TYR A 161 -13.55 -7.14 4.74
CA TYR A 161 -12.58 -6.19 4.22
C TYR A 161 -12.54 -4.90 5.06
N SER A 162 -13.71 -4.37 5.44
CA SER A 162 -13.79 -3.16 6.29
C SER A 162 -13.14 -3.40 7.65
N VAL A 163 -13.38 -4.56 8.28
CA VAL A 163 -12.73 -4.96 9.54
C VAL A 163 -11.22 -5.01 9.36
N ALA A 164 -10.73 -5.67 8.32
CA ALA A 164 -9.30 -5.77 8.05
C ALA A 164 -8.66 -4.39 7.87
N LYS A 165 -9.27 -3.49 7.06
CA LYS A 165 -8.72 -2.16 6.81
C LYS A 165 -8.83 -1.22 8.01
N GLY A 166 -9.83 -1.41 8.88
CA GLY A 166 -9.87 -0.79 10.22
C GLY A 166 -8.68 -1.22 11.07
N GLY A 167 -8.36 -2.52 11.07
CA GLY A 167 -7.18 -3.07 11.74
C GLY A 167 -5.86 -2.50 11.18
N VAL A 168 -5.75 -2.28 9.87
CA VAL A 168 -4.58 -1.64 9.24
C VAL A 168 -4.36 -0.22 9.78
N ASN A 169 -5.42 0.55 10.01
CA ASN A 169 -5.30 1.87 10.63
C ASN A 169 -4.72 1.77 12.05
N GLN A 170 -5.18 0.78 12.85
CA GLN A 170 -4.65 0.57 14.20
C GLN A 170 -3.17 0.13 14.18
N ILE A 171 -2.78 -0.78 13.29
CA ILE A 171 -1.38 -1.17 13.10
C ILE A 171 -0.54 0.08 12.74
N THR A 172 -1.02 0.91 11.84
CA THR A 172 -0.33 2.13 11.41
C THR A 172 -0.07 3.07 12.59
N GLN A 173 -1.09 3.37 13.38
CA GLN A 173 -0.98 4.29 14.51
C GLN A 173 -0.10 3.72 15.64
N PHE A 174 -0.26 2.44 15.96
CA PHE A 174 0.57 1.79 16.96
C PHE A 174 2.06 1.79 16.56
N LEU A 175 2.36 1.39 15.33
CA LEU A 175 3.73 1.32 14.84
C LEU A 175 4.35 2.71 14.63
N ALA A 176 3.57 3.73 14.34
CA ALA A 176 4.04 5.11 14.26
C ALA A 176 4.67 5.56 15.58
N ASN A 177 4.03 5.22 16.72
CA ASN A 177 4.58 5.49 18.04
C ASN A 177 5.78 4.58 18.35
N TYR A 178 5.65 3.28 18.08
CA TYR A 178 6.64 2.27 18.43
C TYR A 178 7.97 2.43 17.68
N LEU A 179 7.92 2.84 16.40
CA LEU A 179 9.09 2.94 15.53
C LEU A 179 9.66 4.38 15.43
N ALA A 180 8.97 5.39 15.94
CA ALA A 180 9.45 6.78 15.94
C ALA A 180 10.85 6.98 16.58
N PRO A 181 11.20 6.33 17.72
CA PRO A 181 12.53 6.40 18.29
C PRO A 181 13.66 5.91 17.37
N HIS A 182 13.31 5.11 16.35
CA HIS A 182 14.23 4.60 15.33
C HIS A 182 14.24 5.43 14.05
N ASN A 183 13.62 6.63 14.05
CA ASN A 183 13.45 7.48 12.87
C ASN A 183 12.70 6.78 11.71
N ILE A 184 11.81 5.82 12.02
CA ILE A 184 10.95 5.16 11.06
C ILE A 184 9.54 5.74 11.19
N ARG A 185 9.05 6.32 10.11
CA ARG A 185 7.69 6.88 10.03
C ARG A 185 6.73 5.81 9.51
N VAL A 186 5.55 5.74 10.08
CA VAL A 186 4.52 4.78 9.66
C VAL A 186 3.23 5.55 9.39
N ASN A 187 2.74 5.49 8.16
CA ASN A 187 1.54 6.18 7.72
C ASN A 187 0.67 5.26 6.86
N ALA A 188 -0.56 5.65 6.63
CA ALA A 188 -1.43 4.96 5.69
C ALA A 188 -1.94 5.92 4.60
N ILE A 189 -2.13 5.39 3.40
CA ILE A 189 -2.96 6.00 2.35
C ILE A 189 -4.33 5.32 2.44
N LEU A 190 -5.38 6.13 2.42
CA LEU A 190 -6.77 5.69 2.41
C LEU A 190 -7.37 6.04 1.05
N PRO A 191 -7.35 5.10 0.08
CA PRO A 191 -7.98 5.31 -1.21
C PRO A 191 -9.51 5.31 -1.10
N GLY A 192 -10.17 6.14 -1.90
CA GLY A 192 -11.58 6.03 -2.20
C GLY A 192 -11.85 4.94 -3.24
N PHE A 193 -12.65 5.25 -4.24
CA PHE A 193 -12.98 4.31 -5.31
C PHE A 193 -12.08 4.51 -6.54
N PHE A 194 -11.24 3.51 -6.79
CA PHE A 194 -10.28 3.43 -7.89
C PHE A 194 -10.50 2.14 -8.69
N PRO A 195 -11.60 1.99 -9.41
CA PRO A 195 -11.86 0.76 -10.13
C PRO A 195 -10.85 0.61 -11.27
N ALA A 196 -10.12 -0.51 -11.26
CA ALA A 196 -9.39 -0.95 -12.43
C ALA A 196 -10.40 -1.21 -13.57
N GLU A 197 -9.95 -1.09 -14.82
CA GLU A 197 -10.83 -1.23 -15.98
C GLU A 197 -11.63 -2.55 -15.98
N GLN A 198 -11.00 -3.63 -15.50
CA GLN A 198 -11.64 -4.92 -15.31
C GLN A 198 -12.76 -4.89 -14.25
N ASN A 199 -12.62 -4.09 -13.19
CA ASN A 199 -13.61 -3.99 -12.12
C ASN A 199 -14.74 -3.00 -12.46
N ARG A 200 -14.52 -2.05 -13.37
CA ARG A 200 -15.58 -1.15 -13.86
C ARG A 200 -16.73 -1.94 -14.50
N LYS A 201 -16.43 -3.06 -15.15
CA LYS A 201 -17.42 -3.90 -15.84
C LYS A 201 -18.36 -4.65 -14.90
N ILE A 202 -18.01 -4.82 -13.61
CA ILE A 202 -18.82 -5.53 -12.61
C ILE A 202 -19.57 -4.59 -11.65
N LEU A 203 -19.35 -3.28 -11.75
CA LEU A 203 -20.11 -2.30 -11.00
C LEU A 203 -21.47 -2.07 -11.68
N THR A 204 -22.56 -2.37 -10.97
CA THR A 204 -23.91 -2.06 -11.46
C THR A 204 -24.12 -0.54 -11.54
N GLU A 205 -25.02 -0.08 -12.42
CA GLU A 205 -25.33 1.34 -12.58
C GLU A 205 -25.79 1.98 -11.24
N ASP A 206 -26.66 1.30 -10.49
CA ASP A 206 -27.09 1.76 -9.17
C ASP A 206 -25.93 1.91 -8.18
N ARG A 207 -24.96 0.97 -8.22
CA ARG A 207 -23.78 1.06 -7.36
C ARG A 207 -22.90 2.23 -7.75
N VAL A 208 -22.71 2.45 -9.04
CA VAL A 208 -21.96 3.62 -9.56
C VAL A 208 -22.68 4.90 -9.14
N ALA A 209 -23.99 5.00 -9.34
CA ALA A 209 -24.79 6.16 -8.96
C ALA A 209 -24.67 6.45 -7.44
N SER A 210 -24.76 5.42 -6.61
CA SER A 210 -24.61 5.54 -5.15
C SER A 210 -23.21 6.05 -4.77
N ILE A 211 -22.14 5.49 -5.37
CA ILE A 211 -20.77 5.95 -5.14
C ILE A 211 -20.59 7.41 -5.57
N MET A 212 -21.06 7.75 -6.78
CA MET A 212 -20.98 9.11 -7.31
C MET A 212 -21.85 10.10 -6.49
N GLY A 213 -23.00 9.65 -6.01
CA GLY A 213 -23.85 10.44 -5.12
C GLY A 213 -23.13 10.87 -3.85
N HIS A 214 -22.29 9.97 -3.31
CA HIS A 214 -21.54 10.18 -2.07
C HIS A 214 -20.10 10.69 -2.28
N THR A 215 -19.62 10.80 -3.50
CA THR A 215 -18.28 11.34 -3.81
C THR A 215 -18.42 12.79 -4.27
N PRO A 216 -17.96 13.80 -3.51
CA PRO A 216 -18.06 15.22 -3.91
C PRO A 216 -17.46 15.53 -5.27
N MET A 217 -16.32 14.92 -5.61
CA MET A 217 -15.68 15.10 -6.93
C MET A 217 -16.41 14.43 -8.09
N LYS A 218 -17.48 13.67 -7.85
CA LYS A 218 -18.39 13.06 -8.85
C LYS A 218 -17.69 12.20 -9.91
N ARG A 219 -16.56 11.61 -9.56
CA ARG A 219 -15.82 10.70 -10.43
C ARG A 219 -15.06 9.65 -9.61
N PHE A 220 -14.65 8.59 -10.27
CA PHE A 220 -13.67 7.66 -9.74
C PHE A 220 -12.27 8.29 -9.75
N GLY A 221 -11.41 7.81 -8.85
CA GLY A 221 -9.99 8.11 -8.89
C GLY A 221 -9.27 7.27 -9.95
N GLU A 222 -8.18 7.81 -10.46
CA GLU A 222 -7.23 7.11 -11.33
C GLU A 222 -6.02 6.68 -10.53
N SER A 223 -5.44 5.50 -10.84
CA SER A 223 -4.30 4.96 -10.08
C SER A 223 -3.11 5.93 -9.97
N ALA A 224 -2.90 6.77 -10.98
CA ALA A 224 -1.88 7.80 -10.99
C ALA A 224 -2.08 8.86 -9.88
N GLU A 225 -3.30 9.09 -9.42
CA GLU A 225 -3.60 10.09 -8.37
C GLU A 225 -3.15 9.64 -6.97
N LEU A 226 -2.80 8.36 -6.78
CA LEU A 226 -2.18 7.86 -5.55
C LEU A 226 -0.68 8.09 -5.50
N VAL A 227 -0.04 8.34 -6.64
CA VAL A 227 1.42 8.45 -6.76
C VAL A 227 1.97 9.60 -5.91
N GLY A 228 1.35 10.77 -5.98
CA GLY A 228 1.79 11.93 -5.20
C GLY A 228 1.78 11.68 -3.69
N ALA A 229 0.74 10.98 -3.18
CA ALA A 229 0.65 10.59 -1.78
C ALA A 229 1.76 9.58 -1.39
N ALA A 230 2.04 8.60 -2.24
CA ALA A 230 3.10 7.61 -2.02
C ALA A 230 4.49 8.28 -1.97
N ILE A 231 4.81 9.15 -2.94
CA ILE A 231 6.08 9.88 -2.97
C ILE A 231 6.21 10.79 -1.75
N TYR A 232 5.16 11.54 -1.39
CA TYR A 232 5.15 12.40 -0.22
C TYR A 232 5.47 11.62 1.05
N LEU A 233 4.76 10.53 1.32
CA LEU A 233 4.96 9.74 2.53
C LEU A 233 6.29 8.97 2.52
N ALA A 234 6.80 8.57 1.36
CA ALA A 234 8.12 7.95 1.23
C ALA A 234 9.26 8.95 1.49
N SER A 235 9.08 10.22 1.07
CA SER A 235 10.15 11.21 1.16
C SER A 235 10.58 11.51 2.60
N PRO A 236 11.87 11.32 2.93
CA PRO A 236 12.40 11.62 4.25
C PRO A 236 12.46 13.12 4.53
N ARG A 237 12.30 13.97 3.50
CA ARG A 237 12.33 15.43 3.61
C ARG A 237 10.92 16.01 3.64
N ALA A 238 10.07 15.64 2.67
CA ALA A 238 8.73 16.19 2.56
C ALA A 238 7.81 15.76 3.72
N ALA A 239 7.97 14.53 4.22
CA ALA A 239 7.17 13.99 5.31
C ALA A 239 7.99 13.74 6.59
N SER A 240 9.07 14.48 6.83
CA SER A 240 10.00 14.26 7.94
C SER A 240 9.34 14.28 9.33
N PHE A 241 8.25 15.02 9.49
CA PHE A 241 7.49 15.14 10.76
C PHE A 241 6.08 14.52 10.67
N VAL A 242 5.86 13.62 9.69
CA VAL A 242 4.57 12.97 9.44
C VAL A 242 4.65 11.49 9.77
N THR A 243 4.05 11.08 10.89
CA THR A 243 3.89 9.68 11.30
C THR A 243 2.53 9.49 11.98
N GLY A 244 1.93 8.31 11.84
CA GLY A 244 0.59 7.98 12.36
C GLY A 244 -0.56 8.56 11.54
N SER A 245 -0.28 9.22 10.42
CA SER A 245 -1.30 9.83 9.56
C SER A 245 -2.02 8.78 8.71
N ILE A 246 -3.32 9.03 8.49
CA ILE A 246 -4.15 8.29 7.54
C ILE A 246 -4.57 9.29 6.46
N LEU A 247 -3.78 9.34 5.39
CA LEU A 247 -3.95 10.30 4.31
C LEU A 247 -5.05 9.84 3.35
N ARG A 248 -6.13 10.61 3.30
CA ARG A 248 -7.26 10.34 2.42
C ARG A 248 -6.96 10.81 1.00
N VAL A 249 -7.19 9.91 0.04
CA VAL A 249 -7.15 10.18 -1.40
C VAL A 249 -8.42 9.58 -2.00
N ASP A 250 -9.55 10.26 -1.81
CA ASP A 250 -10.86 9.64 -1.97
C ASP A 250 -11.92 10.53 -2.65
N GLY A 251 -11.49 11.66 -3.24
CA GLY A 251 -12.41 12.60 -3.89
C GLY A 251 -13.42 13.24 -2.94
N GLY A 252 -13.11 13.25 -1.62
CA GLY A 252 -13.99 13.78 -0.58
C GLY A 252 -15.01 12.76 -0.06
N TYR A 253 -14.94 11.50 -0.47
CA TYR A 253 -15.91 10.47 -0.09
C TYR A 253 -16.10 10.36 1.43
N THR A 254 -15.01 10.31 2.20
CA THR A 254 -15.07 10.18 3.66
C THR A 254 -15.20 11.52 4.40
N ALA A 255 -15.25 12.64 3.69
CA ALA A 255 -15.48 13.97 4.27
C ALA A 255 -16.95 14.39 4.23
N MET A 256 -17.77 13.68 3.48
CA MET A 256 -19.19 13.98 3.32
C MET A 256 -20.01 13.37 4.46
N THR A 257 -20.82 14.19 5.14
CA THR A 257 -21.62 13.78 6.30
C THR A 257 -23.13 13.71 6.00
N ILE A 258 -23.60 14.37 4.99
CA ILE A 258 -25.01 14.43 4.55
C ILE A 258 -25.09 14.37 3.02
#